data_46e391b1ac4900e0b09b04c1631901ee
#
_entry.id   46e391b1ac4900e0b09b04c1631901ee
#
_cell.length_a   1.000
_cell.length_b   1.000
_cell.length_c   1.000
_cell.angle_alpha   90.00
_cell.angle_beta   90.00
_cell.angle_gamma   90.00
#
_symmetry.space_group_name_H-M   'P 1'
#
loop_
_entity.id
_entity.type
_entity.pdbx_description
1 polymer ?
#
loop_
_entity_poly.entity_id
_entity_poly.type
_entity_poly.pdbx_seq_one_letter_code
_entity_poly.pdbx_strand_id
1 'polypeptide(L)'
;VAFEANVLFIAIQLAEPDPDYDPVDLGTDDGSGNVTGAPDFTGIDNFFSSLFEVYNQYDVDIVNNSYGYSGNIIDYTEAQVRNAFPKTIVEMSQIGTPDAQKTIYVWAAGNAGGYADQGVDFSSPELLPGMAHYIPEIQGHSIAVASVDENGSISSFSSRCGVAQDYCISAPGGRITAAYPTSSSDTGIYIGNPNDDNYSECIQDNSCFA
;
A
#
# COMPACT_ATOMS: atom_id res chain seq x y z
N VAL A 1 -12.77 -10.04 15.40
CA VAL A 1 -11.69 -11.06 15.41
C VAL A 1 -12.29 -12.37 14.95
N ALA A 2 -11.73 -12.96 13.89
CA ALA A 2 -12.13 -14.29 13.41
C ALA A 2 -11.49 -15.35 14.33
N PHE A 3 -12.29 -16.08 15.09
CA PHE A 3 -11.82 -17.03 16.09
C PHE A 3 -11.19 -18.32 15.52
N GLU A 4 -11.36 -18.57 14.23
CA GLU A 4 -10.87 -19.77 13.54
C GLU A 4 -9.96 -19.44 12.35
N ALA A 5 -9.49 -18.19 12.22
CA ALA A 5 -8.58 -17.80 11.16
C ALA A 5 -7.16 -18.29 11.45
N ASN A 6 -6.56 -18.93 10.46
CA ASN A 6 -5.11 -19.16 10.45
C ASN A 6 -4.41 -17.86 10.01
N VAL A 7 -3.36 -17.45 10.74
CA VAL A 7 -2.63 -16.22 10.44
C VAL A 7 -1.22 -16.57 10.02
N LEU A 8 -0.86 -16.21 8.79
CA LEU A 8 0.50 -16.26 8.29
C LEU A 8 1.13 -14.87 8.45
N PHE A 9 2.21 -14.77 9.22
CA PHE A 9 2.99 -13.56 9.34
C PHE A 9 4.22 -13.62 8.46
N ILE A 10 4.39 -12.60 7.62
CA ILE A 10 5.62 -12.40 6.87
C ILE A 10 6.20 -11.06 7.31
N ALA A 11 7.39 -11.10 7.91
CA ALA A 11 8.10 -9.90 8.30
C ALA A 11 8.86 -9.35 7.09
N ILE A 12 8.52 -8.14 6.70
CA ILE A 12 9.27 -7.38 5.67
C ILE A 12 9.94 -6.19 6.33
N GLN A 13 11.19 -5.94 5.93
CA GLN A 13 11.89 -4.73 6.36
C GLN A 13 11.51 -3.61 5.40
N LEU A 14 10.84 -2.59 5.93
CA LEU A 14 10.53 -1.37 5.20
C LEU A 14 11.69 -0.38 5.34
N ALA A 15 11.87 0.48 4.35
CA ALA A 15 12.74 1.64 4.45
C ALA A 15 12.18 2.61 5.51
N GLU A 16 13.06 3.41 6.11
CA GLU A 16 12.60 4.52 6.95
C GLU A 16 11.75 5.49 6.12
N PRO A 17 10.71 6.11 6.72
CA PRO A 17 9.93 7.12 6.04
C PRO A 17 10.83 8.26 5.55
N ASP A 18 10.74 8.60 4.27
CA ASP A 18 11.39 9.78 3.73
C ASP A 18 10.60 11.03 4.16
N PRO A 19 11.25 12.07 4.70
CA PRO A 19 10.57 13.32 5.03
C PRO A 19 10.03 14.05 3.79
N ASP A 20 10.61 13.76 2.62
CA ASP A 20 10.17 14.29 1.34
C ASP A 20 9.34 13.23 0.59
N TYR A 21 8.29 13.68 -0.07
CA TYR A 21 7.49 12.78 -0.90
C TYR A 21 8.12 12.68 -2.29
N ASP A 22 8.92 11.63 -2.50
CA ASP A 22 9.54 11.37 -3.79
C ASP A 22 8.76 10.27 -4.53
N PRO A 23 8.01 10.59 -5.61
CA PRO A 23 7.40 9.59 -6.47
C PRO A 23 8.46 8.66 -7.08
N VAL A 24 8.15 7.38 -7.11
CA VAL A 24 9.05 6.39 -7.73
C VAL A 24 9.22 6.70 -9.21
N ASP A 25 10.45 6.79 -9.68
CA ASP A 25 10.75 6.96 -11.11
C ASP A 25 10.56 5.62 -11.84
N LEU A 26 9.59 5.54 -12.73
CA LEU A 26 9.35 4.37 -13.59
C LEU A 26 9.84 4.58 -15.03
N GLY A 27 10.66 5.59 -15.27
CA GLY A 27 11.16 5.96 -16.60
C GLY A 27 10.15 6.76 -17.42
N THR A 28 10.43 6.90 -18.71
CA THR A 28 9.61 7.67 -19.65
C THR A 28 8.97 6.74 -20.68
N ASP A 29 7.65 6.74 -20.76
CA ASP A 29 6.89 6.10 -21.83
C ASP A 29 6.82 7.04 -23.06
N ASP A 30 7.18 6.55 -24.23
CA ASP A 30 7.15 7.31 -25.49
C ASP A 30 5.74 7.39 -26.13
N GLY A 31 4.74 6.87 -25.44
CA GLY A 31 3.35 6.81 -25.91
C GLY A 31 3.04 5.63 -26.85
N SER A 32 4.04 4.82 -27.19
CA SER A 32 3.87 3.57 -27.94
C SER A 32 3.96 2.33 -27.05
N GLY A 33 4.16 2.53 -25.75
CA GLY A 33 4.36 1.48 -24.77
C GLY A 33 5.83 1.07 -24.57
N ASN A 34 6.76 1.85 -25.14
CA ASN A 34 8.18 1.63 -24.93
C ASN A 34 8.69 2.56 -23.82
N VAL A 35 9.18 1.98 -22.72
CA VAL A 35 9.68 2.69 -21.53
C VAL A 35 11.21 2.76 -21.59
N THR A 36 11.75 3.97 -21.42
CA THR A 36 13.21 4.22 -21.42
C THR A 36 13.61 4.99 -20.17
N GLY A 37 14.87 4.86 -19.78
CA GLY A 37 15.43 5.59 -18.63
C GLY A 37 14.97 5.10 -17.26
N ALA A 38 14.14 4.06 -17.19
CA ALA A 38 13.72 3.47 -15.92
C ALA A 38 14.92 2.94 -15.14
N PRO A 39 14.99 3.12 -13.81
CA PRO A 39 15.87 2.39 -12.95
C PRO A 39 15.67 0.87 -13.05
N ASP A 40 16.65 0.08 -12.61
CA ASP A 40 16.51 -1.37 -12.57
C ASP A 40 15.60 -1.82 -11.42
N PHE A 41 14.37 -2.17 -11.75
CA PHE A 41 13.36 -2.69 -10.81
C PHE A 41 13.45 -4.20 -10.59
N THR A 42 14.38 -4.91 -11.22
CA THR A 42 14.46 -6.39 -11.15
C THR A 42 14.50 -6.91 -9.72
N GLY A 43 15.23 -6.26 -8.82
CA GLY A 43 15.33 -6.66 -7.41
C GLY A 43 13.99 -6.51 -6.68
N ILE A 44 13.29 -5.41 -6.92
CA ILE A 44 11.98 -5.08 -6.32
C ILE A 44 10.90 -6.01 -6.87
N ASP A 45 10.84 -6.21 -8.17
CA ASP A 45 9.88 -7.11 -8.81
C ASP A 45 10.09 -8.56 -8.38
N ASN A 46 11.35 -9.02 -8.24
CA ASN A 46 11.66 -10.34 -7.68
C ASN A 46 11.22 -10.48 -6.23
N PHE A 47 11.39 -9.44 -5.42
CA PHE A 47 10.94 -9.45 -4.02
C PHE A 47 9.43 -9.64 -3.94
N PHE A 48 8.66 -8.81 -4.63
CA PHE A 48 7.21 -8.91 -4.61
C PHE A 48 6.69 -10.19 -5.24
N SER A 49 7.23 -10.62 -6.38
CA SER A 49 6.81 -11.87 -7.01
C SER A 49 7.05 -13.08 -6.11
N SER A 50 8.20 -13.14 -5.42
CA SER A 50 8.48 -14.20 -4.45
C SER A 50 7.54 -14.15 -3.24
N LEU A 51 7.17 -12.96 -2.78
CA LEU A 51 6.22 -12.78 -1.69
C LEU A 51 4.82 -13.29 -2.09
N PHE A 52 4.35 -12.96 -3.28
CA PHE A 52 3.06 -13.43 -3.79
C PHE A 52 3.07 -14.94 -4.11
N GLU A 53 4.19 -15.47 -4.59
CA GLU A 53 4.38 -16.93 -4.74
C GLU A 53 4.19 -17.67 -3.40
N VAL A 54 4.72 -17.11 -2.30
CA VAL A 54 4.50 -17.68 -0.96
C VAL A 54 3.02 -17.65 -0.58
N TYR A 55 2.29 -16.57 -0.85
CA TYR A 55 0.85 -16.51 -0.60
C TYR A 55 0.09 -17.59 -1.37
N ASN A 56 0.46 -17.82 -2.63
CA ASN A 56 -0.11 -18.88 -3.46
C ASN A 56 0.22 -20.27 -2.90
N GLN A 57 1.46 -20.49 -2.46
CA GLN A 57 1.91 -21.77 -1.90
C GLN A 57 1.17 -22.15 -0.62
N TYR A 58 0.77 -21.18 0.18
CA TYR A 58 0.07 -21.42 1.45
C TYR A 58 -1.45 -21.23 1.37
N ASP A 59 -2.00 -21.12 0.17
CA ASP A 59 -3.45 -20.95 -0.07
C ASP A 59 -4.05 -19.81 0.79
N VAL A 60 -3.40 -18.64 0.78
CA VAL A 60 -3.83 -17.51 1.59
C VAL A 60 -5.09 -16.89 0.99
N ASP A 61 -6.16 -16.77 1.76
CA ASP A 61 -7.42 -16.18 1.31
C ASP A 61 -7.37 -14.65 1.21
N ILE A 62 -6.75 -14.00 2.21
CA ILE A 62 -6.72 -12.54 2.32
C ILE A 62 -5.31 -12.08 2.72
N VAL A 63 -4.76 -11.14 1.98
CA VAL A 63 -3.48 -10.50 2.29
C VAL A 63 -3.72 -9.03 2.64
N ASN A 64 -3.27 -8.60 3.81
CA ASN A 64 -3.26 -7.19 4.19
C ASN A 64 -1.89 -6.57 3.91
N ASN A 65 -1.87 -5.57 3.03
CA ASN A 65 -0.68 -4.84 2.61
C ASN A 65 -0.78 -3.38 3.07
N SER A 66 -0.12 -3.06 4.18
CA SER A 66 -0.05 -1.70 4.72
C SER A 66 1.31 -1.05 4.40
N TYR A 67 1.78 -1.23 3.17
CA TYR A 67 3.02 -0.69 2.63
C TYR A 67 2.85 -0.38 1.15
N GLY A 68 3.73 0.43 0.59
CA GLY A 68 3.67 0.80 -0.82
C GLY A 68 4.86 1.64 -1.25
N TYR A 69 4.76 2.19 -2.41
CA TYR A 69 5.68 3.17 -2.98
C TYR A 69 4.96 4.48 -3.21
N SER A 70 5.64 5.58 -2.91
CA SER A 70 5.16 6.93 -3.21
C SER A 70 4.92 7.13 -4.70
N GLY A 71 3.97 7.97 -5.03
CA GLY A 71 3.57 8.32 -6.39
C GLY A 71 2.11 7.97 -6.63
N ASN A 72 1.33 8.96 -7.06
CA ASN A 72 -0.07 8.77 -7.43
C ASN A 72 -0.13 7.89 -8.68
N ILE A 73 -1.00 6.87 -8.68
CA ILE A 73 -1.09 5.95 -9.84
C ILE A 73 -1.35 6.68 -11.17
N ILE A 74 -2.04 7.81 -11.15
CA ILE A 74 -2.34 8.56 -12.37
C ILE A 74 -1.12 9.32 -12.95
N ASP A 75 -0.02 9.39 -12.23
CA ASP A 75 1.23 9.98 -12.72
C ASP A 75 2.03 8.99 -13.59
N TYR A 76 1.56 7.75 -13.67
CA TYR A 76 2.18 6.67 -14.45
C TYR A 76 1.31 6.24 -15.61
N THR A 77 1.90 5.49 -16.52
CA THR A 77 1.20 4.80 -17.61
C THR A 77 1.15 3.29 -17.36
N GLU A 78 0.23 2.59 -18.03
CA GLU A 78 0.17 1.12 -18.01
C GLU A 78 1.52 0.50 -18.39
N ALA A 79 2.18 1.07 -19.42
CA ALA A 79 3.46 0.56 -19.91
C ALA A 79 4.55 0.67 -18.84
N GLN A 80 4.63 1.78 -18.11
CA GLN A 80 5.57 1.97 -17.01
C GLN A 80 5.32 0.96 -15.89
N VAL A 81 4.07 0.76 -15.47
CA VAL A 81 3.70 -0.20 -14.42
C VAL A 81 4.06 -1.63 -14.85
N ARG A 82 3.70 -2.03 -16.08
CA ARG A 82 4.00 -3.37 -16.60
C ARG A 82 5.51 -3.61 -16.79
N ASN A 83 6.26 -2.57 -17.12
CA ASN A 83 7.72 -2.65 -17.26
C ASN A 83 8.41 -2.82 -15.90
N ALA A 84 7.93 -2.14 -14.86
CA ALA A 84 8.51 -2.20 -13.53
C ALA A 84 8.19 -3.50 -12.76
N PHE A 85 6.98 -4.07 -12.94
CA PHE A 85 6.46 -5.18 -12.13
C PHE A 85 5.97 -6.40 -12.95
N PRO A 86 6.70 -6.87 -13.97
CA PRO A 86 6.19 -7.91 -14.86
C PRO A 86 5.94 -9.24 -14.15
N LYS A 87 6.81 -9.67 -13.23
CA LYS A 87 6.66 -10.94 -12.49
C LYS A 87 5.61 -10.81 -11.39
N THR A 88 5.61 -9.69 -10.67
CA THR A 88 4.61 -9.38 -9.64
C THR A 88 3.21 -9.47 -10.21
N ILE A 89 2.97 -8.88 -11.39
CA ILE A 89 1.68 -8.93 -12.08
C ILE A 89 1.30 -10.37 -12.44
N VAL A 90 2.25 -11.17 -12.93
CA VAL A 90 2.00 -12.58 -13.25
C VAL A 90 1.57 -13.35 -12.01
N GLU A 91 2.28 -13.22 -10.89
CA GLU A 91 1.94 -13.92 -9.66
C GLU A 91 0.58 -13.48 -9.09
N MET A 92 0.30 -12.19 -9.09
CA MET A 92 -1.01 -11.68 -8.67
C MET A 92 -2.15 -12.15 -9.57
N SER A 93 -1.94 -12.25 -10.88
CA SER A 93 -2.98 -12.64 -11.83
C SER A 93 -3.26 -14.16 -11.84
N GLN A 94 -2.30 -15.00 -11.51
CA GLN A 94 -2.45 -16.46 -11.44
C GLN A 94 -3.40 -16.91 -10.33
N ILE A 95 -3.57 -16.11 -9.30
CA ILE A 95 -4.48 -16.34 -8.16
C ILE A 95 -5.96 -16.39 -8.60
N GLY A 96 -6.26 -15.86 -9.78
CA GLY A 96 -7.60 -15.84 -10.35
C GLY A 96 -7.94 -17.01 -11.27
N THR A 97 -7.10 -18.03 -11.39
CA THR A 97 -7.43 -19.20 -12.24
C THR A 97 -8.57 -19.99 -11.60
N PRO A 98 -9.45 -20.65 -12.41
CA PRO A 98 -10.65 -21.32 -11.90
C PRO A 98 -10.42 -22.36 -10.82
N ASP A 99 -9.24 -22.96 -10.79
CA ASP A 99 -8.84 -24.01 -9.84
C ASP A 99 -7.91 -23.51 -8.73
N ALA A 100 -7.52 -22.23 -8.73
CA ALA A 100 -6.70 -21.62 -7.69
C ALA A 100 -7.58 -20.92 -6.66
N GLN A 101 -7.13 -20.93 -5.42
CA GLN A 101 -7.74 -20.15 -4.35
C GLN A 101 -7.66 -18.67 -4.71
N LYS A 102 -8.75 -17.96 -4.47
CA LYS A 102 -8.85 -16.53 -4.84
C LYS A 102 -8.38 -15.68 -3.68
N THR A 103 -7.09 -15.42 -3.61
CA THR A 103 -6.55 -14.46 -2.64
C THR A 103 -7.06 -13.05 -2.94
N ILE A 104 -7.52 -12.37 -1.91
CA ILE A 104 -7.88 -10.95 -1.97
C ILE A 104 -6.75 -10.13 -1.39
N TYR A 105 -6.22 -9.20 -2.17
CA TYR A 105 -5.21 -8.24 -1.73
C TYR A 105 -5.89 -6.97 -1.23
N VAL A 106 -5.74 -6.70 0.05
CA VAL A 106 -6.23 -5.48 0.69
C VAL A 106 -5.04 -4.53 0.88
N TRP A 107 -5.09 -3.38 0.25
CA TRP A 107 -4.03 -2.40 0.21
C TRP A 107 -4.43 -1.11 0.93
N ALA A 108 -3.55 -0.55 1.74
CA ALA A 108 -3.72 0.85 2.12
C ALA A 108 -3.62 1.73 0.87
N ALA A 109 -4.53 2.68 0.69
CA ALA A 109 -4.55 3.56 -0.49
C ALA A 109 -3.32 4.47 -0.57
N GLY A 110 -2.64 4.69 0.55
CA GLY A 110 -1.45 5.51 0.67
C GLY A 110 -1.64 6.72 1.59
N ASN A 111 -0.55 7.44 1.83
CA ASN A 111 -0.49 8.55 2.77
C ASN A 111 -0.12 9.89 2.10
N ALA A 112 -0.28 10.00 0.79
CA ALA A 112 0.11 11.20 0.02
C ALA A 112 -0.58 12.48 0.48
N GLY A 113 -1.78 12.37 1.11
CA GLY A 113 -2.47 13.52 1.70
C GLY A 113 -1.68 14.21 2.83
N GLY A 114 -0.77 13.49 3.51
CA GLY A 114 0.13 14.07 4.50
C GLY A 114 1.16 15.06 3.91
N TYR A 115 1.31 15.08 2.60
CA TYR A 115 2.23 15.95 1.85
C TYR A 115 1.49 16.97 0.97
N ALA A 116 0.22 17.23 1.25
CA ALA A 116 -0.62 18.15 0.49
C ALA A 116 -0.07 19.61 0.50
N ASP A 117 0.61 19.99 1.56
CA ASP A 117 1.30 21.29 1.68
C ASP A 117 2.52 21.42 0.76
N GLN A 118 3.09 20.30 0.32
CA GLN A 118 4.15 20.24 -0.70
C GLN A 118 3.60 20.22 -2.14
N GLY A 119 2.26 20.26 -2.29
CA GLY A 119 1.60 20.23 -3.59
C GLY A 119 1.44 18.83 -4.19
N VAL A 120 1.60 17.80 -3.38
CA VAL A 120 1.43 16.40 -3.82
C VAL A 120 -0.03 16.12 -4.16
N ASP A 121 -0.30 15.49 -5.30
CA ASP A 121 -1.63 15.01 -5.67
C ASP A 121 -1.92 13.69 -4.94
N PHE A 122 -2.99 13.66 -4.18
CA PHE A 122 -3.49 12.50 -3.44
C PHE A 122 -4.92 12.13 -3.84
N SER A 123 -5.33 12.55 -5.03
CA SER A 123 -6.70 12.33 -5.54
C SER A 123 -7.01 10.87 -5.88
N SER A 124 -5.98 10.05 -6.05
CA SER A 124 -6.08 8.61 -6.33
C SER A 124 -5.10 7.82 -5.45
N PRO A 125 -5.18 6.48 -5.41
CA PRO A 125 -4.23 5.68 -4.63
C PRO A 125 -2.80 5.81 -5.13
N GLU A 126 -1.86 5.50 -4.26
CA GLU A 126 -0.46 5.34 -4.62
C GLU A 126 -0.23 4.13 -5.54
N LEU A 127 1.01 3.94 -6.00
CA LEU A 127 1.39 3.03 -7.08
C LEU A 127 0.85 1.60 -6.89
N LEU A 128 1.18 0.90 -5.78
CA LEU A 128 0.77 -0.50 -5.61
C LEU A 128 -0.74 -0.67 -5.42
N PRO A 129 -1.43 0.07 -4.53
CA PRO A 129 -2.88 -0.02 -4.40
C PRO A 129 -3.62 0.44 -5.65
N GLY A 130 -2.99 1.27 -6.47
CA GLY A 130 -3.55 1.78 -7.72
C GLY A 130 -3.34 0.88 -8.93
N MET A 131 -2.42 -0.11 -8.88
CA MET A 131 -2.03 -0.93 -10.04
C MET A 131 -3.22 -1.55 -10.79
N ALA A 132 -4.25 -1.98 -10.07
CA ALA A 132 -5.43 -2.59 -10.67
C ALA A 132 -6.22 -1.65 -11.62
N HIS A 133 -5.95 -0.34 -11.58
CA HIS A 133 -6.47 0.60 -12.57
C HIS A 133 -5.95 0.30 -13.98
N TYR A 134 -4.67 -0.03 -14.10
CA TYR A 134 -4.01 -0.33 -15.38
C TYR A 134 -3.94 -1.83 -15.69
N ILE A 135 -4.10 -2.69 -14.68
CA ILE A 135 -3.90 -4.14 -14.79
C ILE A 135 -5.24 -4.86 -14.54
N PRO A 136 -6.09 -5.01 -15.56
CA PRO A 136 -7.41 -5.62 -15.41
C PRO A 136 -7.36 -7.05 -14.86
N GLU A 137 -6.25 -7.76 -15.10
CA GLU A 137 -6.04 -9.14 -14.66
C GLU A 137 -6.07 -9.29 -13.14
N ILE A 138 -5.74 -8.22 -12.39
CA ILE A 138 -5.73 -8.24 -10.92
C ILE A 138 -6.89 -7.46 -10.29
N GLN A 139 -7.71 -6.78 -11.07
CA GLN A 139 -8.76 -5.88 -10.55
C GLN A 139 -9.79 -6.61 -9.67
N GLY A 140 -10.16 -7.83 -10.04
CA GLY A 140 -11.12 -8.62 -9.26
C GLY A 140 -10.59 -9.14 -7.92
N HIS A 141 -9.30 -8.95 -7.64
CA HIS A 141 -8.60 -9.46 -6.45
C HIS A 141 -7.95 -8.35 -5.61
N SER A 142 -8.11 -7.10 -6.01
CA SER A 142 -7.50 -5.96 -5.33
C SER A 142 -8.57 -5.07 -4.70
N ILE A 143 -8.34 -4.67 -3.47
CA ILE A 143 -9.15 -3.69 -2.75
C ILE A 143 -8.21 -2.61 -2.23
N ALA A 144 -8.39 -1.37 -2.68
CA ALA A 144 -7.74 -0.22 -2.07
C ALA A 144 -8.59 0.28 -0.88
N VAL A 145 -7.94 0.70 0.20
CA VAL A 145 -8.62 1.15 1.42
C VAL A 145 -8.15 2.55 1.78
N ALA A 146 -9.05 3.52 1.63
CA ALA A 146 -8.84 4.88 2.10
C ALA A 146 -9.20 5.00 3.60
N SER A 147 -8.45 5.80 4.34
CA SER A 147 -8.71 6.04 5.76
C SER A 147 -9.80 7.09 5.94
N VAL A 148 -10.72 6.84 6.88
CA VAL A 148 -11.65 7.84 7.38
C VAL A 148 -11.43 8.08 8.87
N ASP A 149 -11.73 9.30 9.30
CA ASP A 149 -11.74 9.71 10.70
C ASP A 149 -13.00 9.25 11.44
N GLU A 150 -13.13 9.59 12.72
CA GLU A 150 -14.26 9.28 13.57
C GLU A 150 -15.59 9.92 13.13
N ASN A 151 -15.54 10.96 12.28
CA ASN A 151 -16.70 11.65 11.73
C ASN A 151 -17.11 11.09 10.35
N GLY A 152 -16.38 10.09 9.84
CA GLY A 152 -16.58 9.53 8.50
C GLY A 152 -16.02 10.39 7.37
N SER A 153 -15.23 11.41 7.68
CA SER A 153 -14.51 12.20 6.68
C SER A 153 -13.22 11.50 6.30
N ILE A 154 -12.76 11.64 5.07
CA ILE A 154 -11.45 11.10 4.66
C ILE A 154 -10.38 11.74 5.54
N SER A 155 -9.52 10.90 6.14
CA SER A 155 -8.40 11.35 6.96
C SER A 155 -7.46 12.24 6.13
N SER A 156 -6.95 13.31 6.74
CA SER A 156 -6.16 14.34 6.04
C SER A 156 -4.92 13.75 5.33
N PHE A 157 -4.33 12.72 5.90
CA PHE A 157 -3.16 12.04 5.35
C PHE A 157 -3.48 11.04 4.24
N SER A 158 -4.72 10.56 4.14
CA SER A 158 -5.06 9.44 3.26
C SER A 158 -5.11 9.86 1.79
N SER A 159 -4.48 9.07 0.93
CA SER A 159 -4.81 9.08 -0.49
C SER A 159 -6.26 8.67 -0.69
N ARG A 160 -6.88 9.17 -1.76
CA ARG A 160 -8.30 8.97 -2.07
C ARG A 160 -8.48 7.81 -3.05
N CYS A 161 -9.75 7.38 -3.20
CA CYS A 161 -10.09 6.31 -4.14
C CYS A 161 -9.91 6.70 -5.61
N GLY A 162 -10.21 7.94 -6.00
CA GLY A 162 -10.01 8.45 -7.35
C GLY A 162 -10.33 7.46 -8.46
N VAL A 163 -9.33 7.13 -9.28
CA VAL A 163 -9.47 6.18 -10.39
C VAL A 163 -9.73 4.73 -9.97
N ALA A 164 -9.52 4.42 -8.69
CA ALA A 164 -9.76 3.09 -8.11
C ALA A 164 -11.19 2.92 -7.56
N GLN A 165 -12.11 3.85 -7.80
CA GLN A 165 -13.46 3.88 -7.22
C GLN A 165 -14.24 2.55 -7.32
N ASP A 166 -13.97 1.73 -8.34
CA ASP A 166 -14.68 0.47 -8.57
C ASP A 166 -14.16 -0.69 -7.69
N TYR A 167 -12.97 -0.53 -7.08
CA TYR A 167 -12.36 -1.51 -6.18
C TYR A 167 -11.79 -0.87 -4.90
N CYS A 168 -12.29 0.30 -4.53
CA CYS A 168 -11.87 1.02 -3.34
C CYS A 168 -13.00 1.11 -2.32
N ILE A 169 -12.64 0.97 -1.06
CA ILE A 169 -13.53 1.18 0.08
C ILE A 169 -12.89 2.18 1.05
N SER A 170 -13.67 2.64 2.01
CA SER A 170 -13.18 3.45 3.13
C SER A 170 -13.33 2.69 4.43
N ALA A 171 -12.33 2.77 5.29
CA ALA A 171 -12.37 2.18 6.63
C ALA A 171 -11.84 3.15 7.68
N PRO A 172 -12.29 3.04 8.95
CA PRO A 172 -11.70 3.79 10.05
C PRO A 172 -10.19 3.55 10.14
N GLY A 173 -9.39 4.61 10.06
CA GLY A 173 -7.93 4.53 10.08
C GLY A 173 -7.28 5.74 10.78
N GLY A 174 -8.09 6.73 11.21
CA GLY A 174 -7.64 7.81 12.08
C GLY A 174 -7.82 7.43 13.55
N ARG A 175 -6.81 7.65 14.39
CA ARG A 175 -6.84 7.38 15.85
C ARG A 175 -7.26 5.96 16.21
N ILE A 176 -6.57 4.98 15.65
CA ILE A 176 -6.81 3.56 15.95
C ILE A 176 -5.91 3.13 17.11
N THR A 177 -6.53 2.67 18.21
CA THR A 177 -5.81 2.02 19.31
C THR A 177 -5.42 0.60 18.90
N ALA A 178 -4.15 0.27 18.98
CA ALA A 178 -3.61 -1.02 18.63
C ALA A 178 -2.62 -1.52 19.69
N ALA A 179 -2.42 -2.84 19.74
CA ALA A 179 -1.36 -3.42 20.57
C ALA A 179 0.01 -3.01 20.03
N TYR A 180 0.88 -2.58 20.92
CA TYR A 180 2.22 -2.12 20.61
C TYR A 180 3.27 -2.73 21.57
N PRO A 181 4.46 -3.12 21.08
CA PRO A 181 5.52 -3.61 21.96
C PRO A 181 6.02 -2.51 22.90
N THR A 182 6.03 -2.79 24.20
CA THR A 182 6.39 -1.82 25.25
C THR A 182 7.86 -1.84 25.64
N SER A 183 8.75 -2.48 24.88
CA SER A 183 10.16 -2.54 25.24
C SER A 183 10.84 -1.19 24.99
N SER A 184 11.43 -0.63 26.04
CA SER A 184 12.10 0.66 26.02
C SER A 184 13.43 0.69 25.23
N SER A 185 13.81 -0.41 24.60
CA SER A 185 14.99 -0.52 23.77
C SER A 185 14.71 -0.25 22.27
N ASP A 186 13.44 -0.16 21.88
CA ASP A 186 13.05 0.09 20.51
C ASP A 186 12.93 1.59 20.26
N THR A 187 14.06 2.24 20.10
CA THR A 187 14.17 3.66 19.78
C THR A 187 13.89 3.96 18.30
N GLY A 188 13.20 3.09 17.60
CA GLY A 188 13.02 3.20 16.16
C GLY A 188 11.62 2.93 15.62
N ILE A 189 10.61 2.73 16.47
CA ILE A 189 9.27 2.49 15.95
C ILE A 189 8.46 3.79 15.96
N TYR A 190 8.19 4.28 14.77
CA TYR A 190 7.34 5.44 14.54
C TYR A 190 5.89 5.12 14.89
N ILE A 191 5.36 5.79 15.87
CA ILE A 191 3.94 5.75 16.21
C ILE A 191 3.31 7.05 15.72
N GLY A 192 2.80 7.05 14.51
CA GLY A 192 2.09 8.19 13.95
C GLY A 192 3.00 9.24 13.28
N ASN A 193 2.38 10.17 12.61
CA ASN A 193 3.04 11.31 12.00
C ASN A 193 3.57 12.24 13.11
N PRO A 194 4.88 12.57 13.16
CA PRO A 194 5.43 13.51 14.14
C PRO A 194 4.83 14.92 14.06
N ASN A 195 4.12 15.24 12.99
CA ASN A 195 3.36 16.47 12.82
C ASN A 195 1.90 16.37 13.27
N ASP A 196 1.47 15.22 13.81
CA ASP A 196 0.15 15.10 14.41
C ASP A 196 0.15 15.78 15.78
N ASP A 197 -0.76 16.73 15.99
CA ASP A 197 -0.89 17.50 17.24
C ASP A 197 -1.08 16.60 18.49
N ASN A 198 -1.46 15.35 18.31
CA ASN A 198 -1.66 14.37 19.39
C ASN A 198 -0.48 13.39 19.58
N TYR A 199 0.56 13.46 18.72
CA TYR A 199 1.72 12.58 18.79
C TYR A 199 2.47 12.71 20.15
N SER A 200 2.57 13.91 20.68
CA SER A 200 3.24 14.19 21.95
C SER A 200 2.47 13.68 23.17
N GLU A 201 1.14 13.62 23.11
CA GLU A 201 0.32 13.13 24.23
C GLU A 201 0.42 11.62 24.38
N CYS A 202 0.38 10.89 23.26
CA CYS A 202 0.51 9.43 23.27
C CYS A 202 1.82 8.93 23.88
N ILE A 203 2.92 9.63 23.62
CA ILE A 203 4.26 9.22 24.10
C ILE A 203 4.46 9.62 25.57
N GLN A 204 3.84 10.70 26.04
CA GLN A 204 4.06 11.21 27.38
C GLN A 204 3.29 10.46 28.47
N ASP A 205 2.14 9.92 28.17
CA ASP A 205 1.27 9.29 29.17
C ASP A 205 0.95 7.81 28.96
N ASN A 206 1.51 7.17 27.91
CA ASN A 206 1.21 5.80 27.52
C ASN A 206 -0.29 5.52 27.20
N SER A 207 -1.10 6.56 27.02
CA SER A 207 -2.54 6.39 26.83
C SER A 207 -2.93 5.73 25.49
N CYS A 208 -2.01 5.71 24.52
CA CYS A 208 -2.22 5.04 23.23
C CYS A 208 -1.98 3.52 23.27
N PHE A 209 -1.58 2.96 24.42
CA PHE A 209 -1.16 1.56 24.54
C PHE A 209 -2.08 0.72 25.44
N ALA A 210 -3.27 1.18 25.69
CA ALA A 210 -4.25 0.47 26.52
C ALA A 210 -5.18 -0.42 25.70
#